data_f3a3811b9a07036fbdb2e4c2dc30fcf2
#
_entry.id   f3a3811b9a07036fbdb2e4c2dc30fcf2
#
_cell.length_a   1.000
_cell.length_b   1.000
_cell.length_c   1.000
_cell.angle_alpha   90.00
_cell.angle_beta   90.00
_cell.angle_gamma   90.00
#
_symmetry.space_group_name_H-M   'P 1'
#
loop_
_entity.id
_entity.type
_entity.pdbx_description
1 polymer ?
#
loop_
_entity_poly.entity_id
_entity_poly.type
_entity_poly.pdbx_seq_one_letter_code
_entity_poly.pdbx_strand_id
1 'polypeptide(L)'
;MKKILVVEDEYYARKSIVKILQESDLDIQVCGEAENGMKAIELLEEYKDIALVITDIQMQKMGGLELASYLHKHIPEIDVLILTAFENFDYAREALRYNVKDYIVKPIYKENLLPPVKKVLEKQEEKSRNQEKIKNYYQWEAAKNYFPVKTIVAHEELYKEFFSYNAIHQEEKFCIVVMQEEELVTDVE
;
A
#
# COMPACT_ATOMS: atom_id res chain seq x y z
N MET A 1 -4.54 -5.74 -7.73
CA MET A 1 -3.60 -5.21 -8.74
C MET A 1 -3.17 -3.80 -8.36
N LYS A 2 -1.89 -3.56 -8.11
CA LYS A 2 -1.33 -2.26 -7.69
C LYS A 2 -1.02 -1.39 -8.90
N LYS A 3 -1.43 -0.11 -8.86
CA LYS A 3 -1.19 0.83 -9.97
C LYS A 3 0.18 1.48 -9.86
N ILE A 4 0.90 1.53 -10.98
CA ILE A 4 2.23 2.13 -11.09
C ILE A 4 2.21 3.22 -12.16
N LEU A 5 2.81 4.37 -11.86
CA LEU A 5 3.08 5.45 -12.81
C LEU A 5 4.57 5.45 -13.15
N VAL A 6 4.91 5.49 -14.43
CA VAL A 6 6.29 5.56 -14.93
C VAL A 6 6.57 6.95 -15.47
N VAL A 7 7.66 7.58 -15.00
CA VAL A 7 8.04 8.95 -15.35
C VAL A 7 9.49 8.96 -15.85
N GLU A 8 9.69 9.22 -17.12
CA GLU A 8 10.98 9.18 -17.79
C GLU A 8 10.90 10.03 -19.08
N ASP A 9 11.78 10.97 -19.28
CA ASP A 9 11.71 11.87 -20.43
C ASP A 9 12.13 11.20 -21.74
N GLU A 10 13.06 10.24 -21.67
CA GLU A 10 13.47 9.47 -22.83
C GLU A 10 12.42 8.42 -23.23
N TYR A 11 11.82 8.59 -24.41
CA TYR A 11 10.72 7.74 -24.87
C TYR A 11 11.03 6.24 -24.86
N TYR A 12 12.20 5.85 -25.40
CA TYR A 12 12.56 4.43 -25.50
C TYR A 12 12.91 3.81 -24.15
N ALA A 13 13.56 4.57 -23.25
CA ALA A 13 13.82 4.14 -21.89
C ALA A 13 12.50 3.93 -21.14
N ARG A 14 11.56 4.87 -21.22
CA ARG A 14 10.23 4.77 -20.64
C ARG A 14 9.48 3.53 -21.14
N LYS A 15 9.46 3.31 -22.46
CA LYS A 15 8.80 2.11 -23.05
C LYS A 15 9.45 0.80 -22.63
N SER A 16 10.76 0.77 -22.47
CA SER A 16 11.47 -0.41 -21.96
C SER A 16 11.07 -0.74 -20.52
N ILE A 17 11.01 0.26 -19.64
CA ILE A 17 10.57 0.10 -18.25
C ILE A 17 9.15 -0.42 -18.18
N VAL A 18 8.23 0.22 -18.92
CA VAL A 18 6.81 -0.20 -18.99
C VAL A 18 6.69 -1.66 -19.45
N LYS A 19 7.43 -2.04 -20.50
CA LYS A 19 7.44 -3.41 -21.00
C LYS A 19 7.91 -4.42 -19.95
N ILE A 20 9.02 -4.13 -19.25
CA ILE A 20 9.54 -5.00 -18.18
C ILE A 20 8.48 -5.21 -17.08
N LEU A 21 7.80 -4.13 -16.68
CA LEU A 21 6.75 -4.21 -15.66
C LEU A 21 5.53 -5.01 -16.13
N GLN A 22 5.07 -4.80 -17.36
CA GLN A 22 3.92 -5.48 -17.93
C GLN A 22 4.18 -6.99 -18.19
N GLU A 23 5.40 -7.36 -18.53
CA GLU A 23 5.82 -8.75 -18.74
C GLU A 23 6.20 -9.47 -17.42
N SER A 24 6.09 -8.81 -16.26
CA SER A 24 6.39 -9.40 -14.97
C SER A 24 5.23 -10.22 -14.41
N ASP A 25 5.54 -11.16 -13.51
CA ASP A 25 4.55 -11.95 -12.77
C ASP A 25 3.98 -11.21 -11.54
N LEU A 26 4.28 -9.91 -11.39
CA LEU A 26 3.78 -9.10 -10.28
C LEU A 26 2.31 -8.69 -10.52
N ASP A 27 1.52 -8.65 -9.45
CA ASP A 27 0.12 -8.17 -9.52
C ASP A 27 0.05 -6.63 -9.62
N ILE A 28 0.49 -6.11 -10.77
CA ILE A 28 0.64 -4.68 -11.04
C ILE A 28 -0.02 -4.25 -12.35
N GLN A 29 -0.35 -2.97 -12.43
CA GLN A 29 -0.80 -2.30 -13.64
C GLN A 29 -0.04 -0.99 -13.83
N VAL A 30 0.62 -0.82 -14.95
CA VAL A 30 1.10 0.51 -15.37
C VAL A 30 -0.11 1.30 -15.84
N CYS A 31 -0.56 2.24 -15.03
CA CYS A 31 -1.77 3.03 -15.28
C CYS A 31 -1.48 4.31 -16.08
N GLY A 32 -0.22 4.75 -16.13
CA GLY A 32 0.15 5.96 -16.85
C GLY A 32 1.65 6.04 -17.13
N GLU A 33 1.97 6.88 -18.10
CA GLU A 33 3.33 7.23 -18.49
C GLU A 33 3.45 8.75 -18.58
N ALA A 34 4.50 9.32 -18.02
CA ALA A 34 4.78 10.74 -18.08
C ALA A 34 6.22 11.01 -18.55
N GLU A 35 6.43 12.12 -19.23
CA GLU A 35 7.74 12.56 -19.71
C GLU A 35 8.44 13.53 -18.76
N ASN A 36 7.79 13.95 -17.67
CA ASN A 36 8.34 14.83 -16.64
C ASN A 36 7.43 14.85 -15.42
N GLY A 37 7.91 15.43 -14.32
CA GLY A 37 7.17 15.50 -13.06
C GLY A 37 5.86 16.30 -13.14
N MET A 38 5.81 17.37 -13.96
CA MET A 38 4.56 18.14 -14.16
C MET A 38 3.47 17.29 -14.78
N LYS A 39 3.81 16.53 -15.83
CA LYS A 39 2.86 15.63 -16.47
C LYS A 39 2.45 14.46 -15.54
N ALA A 40 3.37 14.01 -14.70
CA ALA A 40 3.06 13.02 -13.67
C ALA A 40 2.01 13.56 -12.70
N ILE A 41 2.11 14.80 -12.23
CA ILE A 41 1.12 15.41 -11.33
C ILE A 41 -0.27 15.46 -11.97
N GLU A 42 -0.37 15.85 -13.24
CA GLU A 42 -1.65 15.83 -13.97
C GLU A 42 -2.28 14.43 -13.98
N LEU A 43 -1.47 13.39 -14.24
CA LEU A 43 -1.95 11.99 -14.23
C LEU A 43 -2.34 11.51 -12.83
N LEU A 44 -1.70 12.01 -11.76
CA LEU A 44 -2.07 11.69 -10.38
C LEU A 44 -3.44 12.26 -9.98
N GLU A 45 -3.87 13.36 -10.62
CA GLU A 45 -5.23 13.88 -10.43
C GLU A 45 -6.27 13.02 -11.15
N GLU A 46 -5.91 12.44 -12.30
CA GLU A 46 -6.78 11.59 -13.11
C GLU A 46 -6.89 10.16 -12.56
N TYR A 47 -5.75 9.55 -12.20
CA TYR A 47 -5.70 8.17 -11.72
C TYR A 47 -5.68 8.11 -10.20
N LYS A 48 -6.73 7.52 -9.63
CA LYS A 48 -6.81 7.22 -8.19
C LYS A 48 -6.04 5.94 -7.83
N ASP A 49 -5.60 5.85 -6.57
CA ASP A 49 -5.00 4.66 -5.98
C ASP A 49 -3.68 4.21 -6.62
N ILE A 50 -2.87 5.18 -7.08
CA ILE A 50 -1.50 4.89 -7.50
C ILE A 50 -0.68 4.51 -6.26
N ALA A 51 -0.08 3.32 -6.30
CA ALA A 51 0.71 2.79 -5.21
C ALA A 51 2.19 3.19 -5.30
N LEU A 52 2.71 3.31 -6.52
CA LEU A 52 4.13 3.51 -6.77
C LEU A 52 4.35 4.41 -7.97
N VAL A 53 5.27 5.37 -7.82
CA VAL A 53 5.84 6.15 -8.91
C VAL A 53 7.29 5.71 -9.13
N ILE A 54 7.63 5.36 -10.36
CA ILE A 54 9.00 5.08 -10.79
C ILE A 54 9.44 6.24 -11.66
N THR A 55 10.45 7.00 -11.23
CA THR A 55 10.85 8.25 -11.91
C THR A 55 12.34 8.35 -12.15
N ASP A 56 12.74 8.87 -13.32
CA ASP A 56 14.12 9.35 -13.50
C ASP A 56 14.38 10.60 -12.65
N ILE A 57 15.62 10.80 -12.25
CA ILE A 57 16.04 12.03 -11.55
C ILE A 57 16.05 13.23 -12.47
N GLN A 58 16.71 13.09 -13.61
CA GLN A 58 17.02 14.21 -14.50
C GLN A 58 16.03 14.26 -15.66
N MET A 59 15.05 15.13 -15.54
CA MET A 59 14.05 15.38 -16.58
C MET A 59 13.86 16.87 -16.76
N GLN A 60 13.40 17.26 -17.93
CA GLN A 60 13.06 18.67 -18.21
C GLN A 60 11.84 19.10 -17.37
N LYS A 61 11.70 20.42 -17.16
CA LYS A 61 10.61 21.09 -16.42
C LYS A 61 10.57 20.75 -14.91
N MET A 62 10.38 19.49 -14.56
CA MET A 62 10.31 19.01 -13.18
C MET A 62 10.98 17.65 -13.10
N GLY A 63 12.07 17.56 -12.37
CA GLY A 63 12.84 16.34 -12.15
C GLY A 63 12.22 15.39 -11.13
N GLY A 64 12.78 14.18 -11.04
CA GLY A 64 12.26 13.15 -10.15
C GLY A 64 12.37 13.48 -8.67
N LEU A 65 13.40 14.21 -8.23
CA LEU A 65 13.53 14.64 -6.82
C LEU A 65 12.50 15.71 -6.45
N GLU A 66 12.23 16.64 -7.37
CA GLU A 66 11.16 17.64 -7.16
C GLU A 66 9.79 16.96 -7.12
N LEU A 67 9.56 15.97 -7.99
CA LEU A 67 8.35 15.16 -7.97
C LEU A 67 8.24 14.37 -6.65
N ALA A 68 9.31 13.73 -6.19
CA ALA A 68 9.34 13.01 -4.91
C ALA A 68 9.04 13.94 -3.73
N SER A 69 9.60 15.15 -3.73
CA SER A 69 9.33 16.19 -2.73
C SER A 69 7.86 16.61 -2.73
N TYR A 70 7.27 16.80 -3.91
CA TYR A 70 5.85 17.11 -4.06
C TYR A 70 4.96 15.99 -3.50
N LEU A 71 5.24 14.73 -3.89
CA LEU A 71 4.50 13.56 -3.42
C LEU A 71 4.59 13.41 -1.90
N HIS A 72 5.80 13.51 -1.34
CA HIS A 72 6.01 13.44 0.10
C HIS A 72 5.15 14.45 0.88
N LYS A 73 4.97 15.65 0.34
CA LYS A 73 4.22 16.74 0.97
C LYS A 73 2.71 16.63 0.79
N HIS A 74 2.26 16.19 -0.38
CA HIS A 74 0.84 16.26 -0.78
C HIS A 74 0.13 14.91 -0.82
N ILE A 75 0.86 13.82 -1.12
CA ILE A 75 0.31 12.47 -1.28
C ILE A 75 1.31 11.44 -0.70
N PRO A 76 1.55 11.46 0.62
CA PRO A 76 2.60 10.63 1.26
C PRO A 76 2.33 9.12 1.21
N GLU A 77 1.14 8.71 0.76
CA GLU A 77 0.78 7.30 0.58
C GLU A 77 1.44 6.68 -0.65
N ILE A 78 1.84 7.50 -1.63
CA ILE A 78 2.52 7.04 -2.83
C ILE A 78 3.99 6.85 -2.55
N ASP A 79 4.48 5.64 -2.75
CA ASP A 79 5.91 5.35 -2.67
C ASP A 79 6.63 5.76 -3.97
N VAL A 80 7.91 6.10 -3.86
CA VAL A 80 8.72 6.53 -5.00
C VAL A 80 9.95 5.65 -5.12
N LEU A 81 10.21 5.16 -6.35
CA LEU A 81 11.48 4.59 -6.77
C LEU A 81 12.15 5.53 -7.77
N ILE A 82 13.43 5.76 -7.57
CA ILE A 82 14.22 6.65 -8.41
C ILE A 82 15.11 5.84 -9.36
N LEU A 83 15.12 6.24 -10.62
CA LEU A 83 16.06 5.77 -11.63
C LEU A 83 17.16 6.82 -11.82
N THR A 84 18.42 6.40 -11.96
CA THR A 84 19.53 7.33 -12.09
C THR A 84 20.63 6.77 -12.99
N ALA A 85 21.24 7.63 -13.80
CA ALA A 85 22.42 7.29 -14.59
C ALA A 85 23.72 7.35 -13.76
N PHE A 86 23.70 7.96 -12.56
CA PHE A 86 24.89 8.20 -11.76
C PHE A 86 24.71 7.76 -10.32
N GLU A 87 25.72 7.10 -9.77
CA GLU A 87 25.88 6.91 -8.32
C GLU A 87 26.30 8.25 -7.68
N ASN A 88 25.39 9.22 -7.66
CA ASN A 88 25.66 10.50 -7.01
C ASN A 88 25.12 10.46 -5.58
N PHE A 89 26.03 10.50 -4.64
CA PHE A 89 25.73 10.44 -3.20
C PHE A 89 24.84 11.60 -2.74
N ASP A 90 24.93 12.78 -3.36
CA ASP A 90 24.11 13.93 -2.99
C ASP A 90 22.63 13.72 -3.36
N TYR A 91 22.35 13.13 -4.50
CA TYR A 91 20.97 12.77 -4.87
C TYR A 91 20.39 11.69 -3.97
N ALA A 92 21.19 10.69 -3.61
CA ALA A 92 20.75 9.66 -2.67
C ALA A 92 20.41 10.25 -1.29
N ARG A 93 21.23 11.18 -0.80
CA ARG A 93 21.01 11.87 0.48
C ARG A 93 19.77 12.78 0.45
N GLU A 94 19.52 13.44 -0.65
CA GLU A 94 18.32 14.26 -0.84
C GLU A 94 17.06 13.39 -0.94
N ALA A 95 17.11 12.30 -1.69
CA ALA A 95 16.02 11.34 -1.84
C ALA A 95 15.54 10.74 -0.51
N LEU A 96 16.46 10.50 0.44
CA LEU A 96 16.11 10.02 1.79
C LEU A 96 15.17 10.97 2.55
N ARG A 97 15.16 12.27 2.23
CA ARG A 97 14.27 13.25 2.86
C ARG A 97 12.83 13.15 2.36
N TYR A 98 12.62 12.57 1.18
CA TYR A 98 11.32 12.55 0.48
C TYR A 98 10.68 11.16 0.43
N ASN A 99 11.04 10.27 1.37
CA ASN A 99 10.43 8.93 1.46
C ASN A 99 10.64 8.07 0.21
N VAL A 100 11.73 8.31 -0.54
CA VAL A 100 12.13 7.44 -1.65
C VAL A 100 12.50 6.07 -1.09
N LYS A 101 11.96 5.02 -1.67
CA LYS A 101 12.07 3.65 -1.13
C LYS A 101 13.31 2.92 -1.57
N ASP A 102 13.74 3.19 -2.80
CA ASP A 102 14.96 2.60 -3.35
C ASP A 102 15.47 3.41 -4.54
N TYR A 103 16.66 3.05 -4.97
CA TYR A 103 17.45 3.73 -5.98
C TYR A 103 17.94 2.69 -6.99
N ILE A 104 17.64 2.88 -8.26
CA ILE A 104 17.98 1.93 -9.31
C ILE A 104 18.92 2.61 -10.32
N VAL A 105 20.10 2.05 -10.45
CA VAL A 105 21.11 2.59 -11.39
C VAL A 105 20.83 2.09 -12.80
N LYS A 106 20.80 3.02 -13.76
CA LYS A 106 20.71 2.71 -15.19
C LYS A 106 22.03 2.06 -15.69
N PRO A 107 22.00 1.12 -16.63
CA PRO A 107 20.87 0.73 -17.48
C PRO A 107 19.84 -0.16 -16.76
N ILE A 108 18.56 0.04 -17.09
CA ILE A 108 17.45 -0.68 -16.46
C ILE A 108 17.23 -2.03 -17.17
N TYR A 109 17.27 -3.09 -16.37
CA TYR A 109 17.00 -4.47 -16.76
C TYR A 109 15.96 -5.09 -15.83
N LYS A 110 15.39 -6.22 -16.21
CA LYS A 110 14.44 -6.98 -15.39
C LYS A 110 15.03 -7.31 -14.01
N GLU A 111 16.30 -7.67 -13.96
CA GLU A 111 17.04 -8.13 -12.79
C GLU A 111 17.26 -7.02 -11.75
N ASN A 112 17.38 -5.74 -12.16
CA ASN A 112 17.60 -4.64 -11.24
C ASN A 112 16.32 -3.83 -10.98
N LEU A 113 15.28 -3.91 -11.83
CA LEU A 113 14.02 -3.21 -11.65
C LEU A 113 13.02 -3.96 -10.78
N LEU A 114 12.79 -5.27 -11.08
CA LEU A 114 11.70 -6.00 -10.43
C LEU A 114 11.91 -6.26 -8.92
N PRO A 115 13.11 -6.58 -8.42
CA PRO A 115 13.30 -6.81 -6.99
C PRO A 115 12.96 -5.60 -6.11
N PRO A 116 13.41 -4.35 -6.40
CA PRO A 116 12.99 -3.17 -5.64
C PRO A 116 11.47 -2.91 -5.73
N VAL A 117 10.87 -3.05 -6.91
CA VAL A 117 9.43 -2.90 -7.10
C VAL A 117 8.67 -3.88 -6.21
N LYS A 118 9.00 -5.17 -6.28
CA LYS A 118 8.40 -6.21 -5.45
C LYS A 118 8.50 -5.90 -3.96
N LYS A 119 9.70 -5.53 -3.49
CA LYS A 119 9.98 -5.21 -2.08
C LYS A 119 9.12 -4.04 -1.58
N VAL A 120 8.92 -3.00 -2.41
CA VAL A 120 8.08 -1.85 -2.04
C VAL A 120 6.62 -2.28 -1.92
N LEU A 121 6.12 -3.04 -2.90
CA LEU A 121 4.72 -3.50 -2.91
C LEU A 121 4.41 -4.46 -1.74
N GLU A 122 5.32 -5.39 -1.43
CA GLU A 122 5.18 -6.30 -0.28
C GLU A 122 5.11 -5.54 1.05
N LYS A 123 5.96 -4.51 1.23
CA LYS A 123 5.91 -3.65 2.44
C LYS A 123 4.60 -2.87 2.55
N GLN A 124 4.05 -2.38 1.44
CA GLN A 124 2.76 -1.71 1.45
C GLN A 124 1.63 -2.66 1.85
N GLU A 125 1.64 -3.89 1.34
CA GLU A 125 0.65 -4.90 1.70
C GLU A 125 0.74 -5.29 3.17
N GLU A 126 1.95 -5.46 3.69
CA GLU A 126 2.17 -5.74 5.10
C GLU A 126 1.65 -4.58 5.99
N LYS A 127 1.96 -3.33 5.62
CA LYS A 127 1.47 -2.13 6.31
C LYS A 127 -0.06 -2.07 6.29
N SER A 128 -0.68 -2.31 5.14
CA SER A 128 -2.14 -2.30 5.00
C SER A 128 -2.79 -3.40 5.85
N ARG A 129 -2.27 -4.63 5.82
CA ARG A 129 -2.74 -5.74 6.66
C ARG A 129 -2.62 -5.43 8.15
N ASN A 130 -1.51 -4.80 8.57
CA ASN A 130 -1.33 -4.44 9.97
C ASN A 130 -2.29 -3.31 10.40
N GLN A 131 -2.52 -2.31 9.54
CA GLN A 131 -3.51 -1.25 9.80
C GLN A 131 -4.93 -1.82 9.91
N GLU A 132 -5.30 -2.75 9.04
CA GLU A 132 -6.59 -3.43 9.08
C GLU A 132 -6.77 -4.24 10.38
N LYS A 133 -5.74 -4.99 10.80
CA LYS A 133 -5.75 -5.71 12.08
C LYS A 133 -5.96 -4.76 13.26
N ILE A 134 -5.26 -3.62 13.29
CA ILE A 134 -5.38 -2.61 14.34
C ILE A 134 -6.79 -1.99 14.33
N LYS A 135 -7.30 -1.63 13.15
CA LYS A 135 -8.66 -1.10 12.99
C LYS A 135 -9.71 -2.07 13.51
N ASN A 136 -9.60 -3.34 13.11
CA ASN A 136 -10.52 -4.39 13.54
C ASN A 136 -10.44 -4.65 15.06
N TYR A 137 -9.23 -4.58 15.65
CA TYR A 137 -9.06 -4.67 17.10
C TYR A 137 -9.81 -3.53 17.84
N TYR A 138 -9.65 -2.28 17.41
CA TYR A 138 -10.35 -1.15 18.03
C TYR A 138 -11.87 -1.21 17.82
N GLN A 139 -12.32 -1.65 16.67
CA GLN A 139 -13.75 -1.85 16.40
C GLN A 139 -14.33 -2.93 17.31
N TRP A 140 -13.60 -4.04 17.50
CA TRP A 140 -13.97 -5.09 18.41
C TRP A 140 -14.02 -4.62 19.86
N GLU A 141 -13.02 -3.85 20.33
CA GLU A 141 -13.02 -3.27 21.68
C GLU A 141 -14.20 -2.31 21.91
N ALA A 142 -14.50 -1.47 20.94
CA ALA A 142 -15.63 -0.58 20.98
C ALA A 142 -16.96 -1.35 21.03
N ALA A 143 -17.12 -2.38 20.22
CA ALA A 143 -18.30 -3.24 20.21
C ALA A 143 -18.47 -4.02 21.53
N LYS A 144 -17.39 -4.50 22.12
CA LYS A 144 -17.40 -5.16 23.45
C LYS A 144 -17.96 -4.28 24.55
N ASN A 145 -17.74 -2.97 24.48
CA ASN A 145 -18.28 -2.00 25.45
C ASN A 145 -19.73 -1.61 25.16
N TYR A 146 -20.18 -1.72 23.93
CA TYR A 146 -21.54 -1.36 23.50
C TYR A 146 -22.55 -2.51 23.61
N PHE A 147 -22.09 -3.75 23.36
CA PHE A 147 -22.92 -4.94 23.45
C PHE A 147 -22.40 -5.82 24.59
N PRO A 148 -23.05 -5.81 25.76
CA PRO A 148 -22.78 -6.84 26.77
C PRO A 148 -22.92 -8.22 26.13
N VAL A 149 -22.00 -9.12 26.40
CA VAL A 149 -21.95 -10.45 25.82
C VAL A 149 -23.32 -11.17 25.88
N LYS A 150 -24.07 -10.94 26.94
CA LYS A 150 -25.45 -11.43 27.10
C LYS A 150 -26.43 -10.97 26.02
N THR A 151 -26.25 -9.79 25.47
CA THR A 151 -27.14 -9.25 24.41
C THR A 151 -26.80 -9.84 23.04
N ILE A 152 -25.54 -10.18 22.79
CA ILE A 152 -25.09 -10.73 21.51
C ILE A 152 -25.60 -12.17 21.34
N VAL A 153 -25.58 -12.97 22.39
CA VAL A 153 -26.01 -14.37 22.33
C VAL A 153 -27.54 -14.50 22.29
N ALA A 154 -28.28 -13.57 22.90
CA ALA A 154 -29.75 -13.57 22.85
C ALA A 154 -30.32 -13.27 21.43
N HIS A 155 -29.50 -12.78 20.48
CA HIS A 155 -29.91 -12.43 19.14
C HIS A 155 -28.99 -13.05 18.08
N GLU A 156 -29.34 -14.23 17.58
CA GLU A 156 -28.52 -14.98 16.60
C GLU A 156 -28.19 -14.20 15.31
N GLU A 157 -29.06 -13.28 14.88
CA GLU A 157 -28.81 -12.43 13.72
C GLU A 157 -27.74 -11.37 14.01
N LEU A 158 -27.83 -10.67 15.15
CA LEU A 158 -26.82 -9.70 15.62
C LEU A 158 -25.45 -10.34 15.82
N TYR A 159 -25.45 -11.57 16.29
CA TYR A 159 -24.28 -12.42 16.44
C TYR A 159 -23.60 -12.71 15.10
N LYS A 160 -24.34 -13.19 14.10
CA LYS A 160 -23.82 -13.47 12.75
C LYS A 160 -23.27 -12.21 12.10
N GLU A 161 -23.94 -11.08 12.22
CA GLU A 161 -23.52 -9.79 11.69
C GLU A 161 -22.24 -9.29 12.38
N PHE A 162 -22.16 -9.36 13.70
CA PHE A 162 -21.00 -8.97 14.48
C PHE A 162 -19.75 -9.80 14.15
N PHE A 163 -19.87 -11.12 14.04
CA PHE A 163 -18.74 -12.00 13.73
C PHE A 163 -18.38 -12.01 12.24
N SER A 164 -19.30 -11.80 11.34
CA SER A 164 -18.99 -11.65 9.92
C SER A 164 -18.18 -10.39 9.62
N TYR A 165 -18.41 -9.32 10.39
CA TYR A 165 -17.72 -8.05 10.26
C TYR A 165 -16.29 -8.08 10.85
N ASN A 166 -16.03 -8.91 11.84
CA ASN A 166 -14.78 -8.96 12.60
C ASN A 166 -13.98 -10.26 12.35
N ALA A 167 -13.58 -10.51 11.10
CA ALA A 167 -12.94 -11.76 10.66
C ALA A 167 -11.57 -12.12 11.28
N ILE A 168 -11.15 -11.51 12.39
CA ILE A 168 -9.85 -11.78 13.01
C ILE A 168 -9.99 -12.61 14.28
N HIS A 169 -9.37 -13.79 14.29
CA HIS A 169 -9.27 -14.68 15.46
C HIS A 169 -10.62 -15.06 16.10
N GLN A 170 -11.61 -15.32 15.26
CA GLN A 170 -12.97 -15.62 15.68
C GLN A 170 -13.06 -16.92 16.47
N GLU A 171 -12.32 -17.96 16.08
CA GLU A 171 -12.49 -19.31 16.64
C GLU A 171 -12.16 -19.40 18.12
N GLU A 172 -11.02 -18.85 18.56
CA GLU A 172 -10.61 -18.93 19.96
C GLU A 172 -11.47 -18.07 20.90
N LYS A 173 -11.85 -16.88 20.48
CA LYS A 173 -12.68 -15.98 21.31
C LYS A 173 -14.16 -16.35 21.30
N PHE A 174 -14.61 -16.93 20.21
CA PHE A 174 -15.94 -17.48 20.08
C PHE A 174 -16.19 -18.61 21.08
N CYS A 175 -15.27 -19.58 21.20
CA CYS A 175 -15.39 -20.67 22.15
C CYS A 175 -15.50 -20.18 23.60
N ILE A 176 -14.76 -19.13 23.98
CA ILE A 176 -14.81 -18.57 25.34
C ILE A 176 -16.17 -17.91 25.65
N VAL A 177 -16.73 -17.22 24.69
CA VAL A 177 -18.04 -16.52 24.88
C VAL A 177 -19.19 -17.54 25.03
N VAL A 178 -19.19 -18.58 24.21
CA VAL A 178 -20.22 -19.64 24.28
C VAL A 178 -20.12 -20.47 25.58
N MET A 179 -18.90 -20.81 26.00
CA MET A 179 -18.74 -21.56 27.28
C MET A 179 -19.19 -20.76 28.52
N GLN A 180 -18.98 -19.43 28.54
CA GLN A 180 -19.43 -18.59 29.65
C GLN A 180 -20.96 -18.50 29.78
N GLU A 181 -21.70 -18.70 28.69
CA GLU A 181 -23.18 -18.66 28.76
C GLU A 181 -23.83 -19.99 29.03
N GLU A 182 -23.25 -21.09 28.60
CA GLU A 182 -23.74 -22.42 29.03
C GLU A 182 -23.68 -22.61 30.53
N GLU A 183 -22.67 -22.02 31.21
CA GLU A 183 -22.61 -22.03 32.69
C GLU A 183 -23.67 -21.11 33.34
N LEU A 184 -24.15 -20.07 32.63
CA LEU A 184 -25.14 -19.13 33.18
C LEU A 184 -26.60 -19.57 32.97
N VAL A 185 -26.85 -20.47 32.02
CA VAL A 185 -28.20 -21.00 31.73
C VAL A 185 -28.52 -22.19 32.61
N THR A 186 -27.53 -22.85 33.18
CA THR A 186 -27.75 -24.01 34.12
C THR A 186 -28.06 -23.61 35.54
N ASP A 187 -27.91 -22.33 35.93
CA ASP A 187 -28.21 -21.83 37.28
C ASP A 187 -29.58 -21.09 37.39
N VAL A 188 -30.49 -21.29 36.45
CA VAL A 188 -31.86 -20.78 36.53
C VAL A 188 -32.84 -21.93 36.37
N GLU A 189 -32.94 -22.78 37.40
CA GLU A 189 -34.12 -23.53 37.80
C GLU A 189 -34.53 -23.15 39.22
#